data_ea5e1e3831f1e0b499666fcfe789bb23
#
_entry.id   ea5e1e3831f1e0b499666fcfe789bb23
#
_cell.length_a   1.000
_cell.length_b   1.000
_cell.length_c   1.000
_cell.angle_alpha   90.00
_cell.angle_beta   90.00
_cell.angle_gamma   90.00
#
_symmetry.space_group_name_H-M   'P 1'
#
loop_
_entity.id
_entity.type
_entity.pdbx_description
1 polymer ?
#
loop_
_entity_poly.entity_id
_entity_poly.type
_entity_poly.pdbx_seq_one_letter_code
_entity_poly.pdbx_strand_id
1 'polypeptide(L)'
;MPRRQLFLLLGIVVIGVFASVMTVVWGNRPLLGLDLQGGVSVRLVATEPASEEMLDQTVEIIRDRIDGLGVAEPEISRTETGVMVSLPGVDDQERALELVGTTAELRFRPVCAVSKLAAVDSPPLGKASGPFAPCSEVTSGSVVPAVGADGTTLPEDDQPEDFVVLGLRGDSGGQRYLLGPSVLTGEAVADANALFIDYEWQVGLDLQGGRVGVEGFNDAAARCFAGQPSCPRVEGSPNGRLAVVLDGQIVTAPSIRAPQFK
;
A
#
# COMPACT_ATOMS: atom_id res chain seq x y z
N MET A 1 47.53 -44.58 20.68
CA MET A 1 47.33 -43.16 20.91
C MET A 1 47.48 -42.86 22.39
N PRO A 2 48.26 -41.85 22.81
CA PRO A 2 48.34 -41.52 24.23
C PRO A 2 46.97 -41.05 24.75
N ARG A 3 46.57 -41.52 25.94
CA ARG A 3 45.28 -41.20 26.58
C ARG A 3 44.94 -39.69 26.52
N ARG A 4 45.94 -38.84 26.59
CA ARG A 4 45.77 -37.38 26.55
C ARG A 4 45.19 -36.89 25.19
N GLN A 5 45.56 -37.49 24.06
CA GLN A 5 45.02 -37.12 22.73
C GLN A 5 43.57 -37.60 22.59
N LEU A 6 43.23 -38.75 23.18
CA LEU A 6 41.87 -39.26 23.18
C LEU A 6 40.92 -38.32 23.96
N PHE A 7 41.33 -37.82 25.12
CA PHE A 7 40.53 -36.86 25.89
C PHE A 7 40.40 -35.51 25.17
N LEU A 8 41.42 -35.04 24.44
CA LEU A 8 41.33 -33.81 23.68
C LEU A 8 40.34 -33.97 22.51
N LEU A 9 40.39 -35.09 21.78
CA LEU A 9 39.44 -35.38 20.69
C LEU A 9 38.00 -35.47 21.22
N LEU A 10 37.82 -36.15 22.35
CA LEU A 10 36.50 -36.29 22.97
C LEU A 10 35.95 -34.94 23.44
N GLY A 11 36.81 -34.06 23.96
CA GLY A 11 36.46 -32.69 24.34
C GLY A 11 36.01 -31.86 23.14
N ILE A 12 36.72 -31.91 22.02
CA ILE A 12 36.35 -31.20 20.79
C ILE A 12 34.98 -31.67 20.25
N VAL A 13 34.77 -33.01 20.27
CA VAL A 13 33.47 -33.56 19.81
C VAL A 13 32.33 -33.13 20.69
N VAL A 14 32.51 -33.14 22.03
CA VAL A 14 31.48 -32.69 22.99
C VAL A 14 31.17 -31.22 22.81
N ILE A 15 32.18 -30.37 22.62
CA ILE A 15 31.97 -28.93 22.36
C ILE A 15 31.25 -28.71 21.03
N GLY A 16 31.62 -29.44 19.98
CA GLY A 16 30.94 -29.36 18.67
C GLY A 16 29.46 -29.77 18.73
N VAL A 17 29.18 -30.87 19.41
CA VAL A 17 27.78 -31.32 19.63
C VAL A 17 27.00 -30.31 20.47
N PHE A 18 27.60 -29.80 21.56
CA PHE A 18 26.97 -28.79 22.41
C PHE A 18 26.68 -27.49 21.64
N ALA A 19 27.61 -27.00 20.85
CA ALA A 19 27.43 -25.83 20.02
C ALA A 19 26.29 -26.05 18.97
N SER A 20 26.26 -27.23 18.33
CA SER A 20 25.20 -27.59 17.37
C SER A 20 23.82 -27.65 18.02
N VAL A 21 23.74 -28.23 19.22
CA VAL A 21 22.47 -28.28 19.98
C VAL A 21 22.04 -26.87 20.38
N MET A 22 22.96 -26.03 20.83
CA MET A 22 22.66 -24.63 21.21
C MET A 22 22.15 -23.82 20.04
N THR A 23 22.71 -23.95 18.83
CA THR A 23 22.22 -23.24 17.65
C THR A 23 20.79 -23.64 17.28
N VAL A 24 20.44 -24.92 17.43
CA VAL A 24 19.07 -25.40 17.18
C VAL A 24 18.08 -24.94 18.27
N VAL A 25 18.51 -24.96 19.54
CA VAL A 25 17.65 -24.55 20.68
C VAL A 25 17.38 -23.04 20.68
N TRP A 26 18.34 -22.22 20.22
CA TRP A 26 18.16 -20.78 20.08
C TRP A 26 17.40 -20.34 18.82
N GLY A 27 16.82 -21.31 18.11
CA GLY A 27 15.91 -20.99 16.99
C GLY A 27 16.61 -20.61 15.68
N ASN A 28 17.94 -20.67 15.62
CA ASN A 28 18.69 -20.51 14.38
C ASN A 28 18.52 -21.79 13.52
N ARG A 29 17.35 -21.89 12.88
CA ARG A 29 17.12 -22.94 11.89
C ARG A 29 17.75 -22.49 10.57
N PRO A 30 18.47 -23.37 9.85
CA PRO A 30 18.93 -23.03 8.52
C PRO A 30 17.71 -22.73 7.64
N LEU A 31 17.74 -21.59 6.95
CA LEU A 31 16.74 -21.24 5.95
C LEU A 31 16.85 -22.28 4.82
N LEU A 32 15.80 -23.03 4.65
CA LEU A 32 15.70 -23.99 3.56
C LEU A 32 15.24 -23.21 2.31
N GLY A 33 15.87 -23.48 1.17
CA GLY A 33 15.42 -22.86 -0.08
C GLY A 33 14.00 -23.28 -0.49
N LEU A 34 13.44 -22.55 -1.44
CA LEU A 34 12.09 -22.73 -1.98
C LEU A 34 11.76 -24.18 -2.34
N ASP A 35 12.75 -24.92 -2.85
CA ASP A 35 12.63 -26.33 -3.25
C ASP A 35 12.30 -27.29 -2.09
N LEU A 36 12.61 -26.91 -0.85
CA LEU A 36 12.41 -27.72 0.35
C LEU A 36 11.31 -27.21 1.26
N GLN A 37 10.98 -25.95 1.21
CA GLN A 37 9.88 -25.34 1.99
C GLN A 37 8.57 -25.29 1.21
N GLY A 38 8.60 -25.43 -0.11
CA GLY A 38 7.49 -25.06 -0.98
C GLY A 38 7.37 -23.54 -1.11
N GLY A 39 6.61 -23.08 -2.05
CA GLY A 39 6.36 -21.65 -2.27
C GLY A 39 6.24 -21.32 -3.75
N VAL A 40 6.04 -20.03 -4.03
CA VAL A 40 5.82 -19.51 -5.38
C VAL A 40 6.96 -18.57 -5.75
N SER A 41 7.46 -18.70 -6.99
CA SER A 41 8.40 -17.76 -7.57
C SER A 41 7.72 -17.07 -8.77
N VAL A 42 7.64 -15.73 -8.71
CA VAL A 42 7.02 -14.89 -9.72
C VAL A 42 8.11 -14.07 -10.41
N ARG A 43 8.13 -14.09 -11.73
CA ARG A 43 9.00 -13.23 -12.53
C ARG A 43 8.17 -12.12 -13.17
N LEU A 44 8.43 -10.88 -12.75
CA LEU A 44 7.88 -9.68 -13.38
C LEU A 44 8.85 -9.22 -14.47
N VAL A 45 8.33 -8.94 -15.65
CA VAL A 45 9.12 -8.44 -16.78
C VAL A 45 8.59 -7.06 -17.14
N ALA A 46 9.48 -6.08 -17.25
CA ALA A 46 9.11 -4.75 -17.72
C ALA A 46 8.62 -4.81 -19.17
N THR A 47 7.50 -4.17 -19.45
CA THR A 47 6.93 -4.08 -20.81
C THR A 47 7.72 -3.13 -21.71
N GLU A 48 8.42 -2.17 -21.10
CA GLU A 48 9.31 -1.21 -21.76
C GLU A 48 10.71 -1.29 -21.14
N PRO A 49 11.77 -0.85 -21.85
CA PRO A 49 13.12 -0.81 -21.29
C PRO A 49 13.17 0.07 -20.04
N ALA A 50 13.45 -0.55 -18.90
CA ALA A 50 13.56 0.14 -17.61
C ALA A 50 15.04 0.36 -17.25
N SER A 51 15.36 1.51 -16.65
CA SER A 51 16.69 1.76 -16.10
C SER A 51 16.93 0.91 -14.84
N GLU A 52 18.19 0.72 -14.47
CA GLU A 52 18.55 0.00 -13.24
C GLU A 52 17.93 0.65 -12.01
N GLU A 53 17.90 1.99 -11.94
CA GLU A 53 17.31 2.76 -10.85
C GLU A 53 15.79 2.52 -10.74
N MET A 54 15.08 2.45 -11.89
CA MET A 54 13.65 2.12 -11.90
C MET A 54 13.39 0.70 -11.39
N LEU A 55 14.24 -0.25 -11.77
CA LEU A 55 14.12 -1.63 -11.31
C LEU A 55 14.42 -1.75 -9.80
N ASP A 56 15.44 -1.04 -9.30
CA ASP A 56 15.74 -1.01 -7.86
C ASP A 56 14.59 -0.38 -7.06
N GLN A 57 14.00 0.70 -7.57
CA GLN A 57 12.82 1.32 -6.96
C GLN A 57 11.61 0.39 -6.98
N THR A 58 11.43 -0.39 -8.05
CA THR A 58 10.38 -1.41 -8.14
C THR A 58 10.58 -2.51 -7.10
N VAL A 59 11.82 -2.96 -6.87
CA VAL A 59 12.16 -3.94 -5.82
C VAL A 59 11.75 -3.43 -4.44
N GLU A 60 12.05 -2.16 -4.10
CA GLU A 60 11.65 -1.57 -2.81
C GLU A 60 10.13 -1.48 -2.67
N ILE A 61 9.41 -1.05 -3.71
CA ILE A 61 7.94 -0.98 -3.69
C ILE A 61 7.32 -2.37 -3.47
N ILE A 62 7.83 -3.40 -4.16
CA ILE A 62 7.33 -4.77 -4.01
C ILE A 62 7.63 -5.29 -2.59
N ARG A 63 8.82 -4.97 -2.05
CA ARG A 63 9.19 -5.35 -0.69
C ARG A 63 8.24 -4.75 0.34
N ASP A 64 8.00 -3.44 0.27
CA ASP A 64 7.08 -2.74 1.18
C ASP A 64 5.66 -3.35 1.16
N ARG A 65 5.19 -3.78 -0.01
CA ARG A 65 3.88 -4.43 -0.15
C ARG A 65 3.84 -5.80 0.52
N ILE A 66 4.84 -6.63 0.26
CA ILE A 66 4.90 -7.99 0.78
C ILE A 66 5.11 -7.99 2.29
N ASP A 67 5.93 -7.07 2.80
CA ASP A 67 6.15 -6.89 4.24
C ASP A 67 4.85 -6.50 4.96
N GLY A 68 4.03 -5.64 4.33
CA GLY A 68 2.70 -5.26 4.84
C GLY A 68 1.71 -6.42 4.95
N LEU A 69 1.94 -7.52 4.24
CA LEU A 69 1.06 -8.70 4.21
C LEU A 69 1.50 -9.81 5.17
N GLY A 70 2.62 -9.63 5.88
CA GLY A 70 3.11 -10.58 6.86
C GLY A 70 3.64 -11.90 6.27
N VAL A 71 4.03 -11.91 4.99
CA VAL A 71 4.69 -13.05 4.36
C VAL A 71 6.10 -13.17 4.94
N ALA A 72 6.44 -14.35 5.47
CA ALA A 72 7.73 -14.58 6.08
C ALA A 72 8.85 -14.57 5.03
N GLU A 73 9.80 -13.65 5.18
CA GLU A 73 11.09 -13.58 4.47
C GLU A 73 11.02 -13.72 2.94
N PRO A 74 10.36 -12.79 2.22
CA PRO A 74 10.32 -12.82 0.77
C PRO A 74 11.73 -12.55 0.20
N GLU A 75 12.14 -13.30 -0.81
CA GLU A 75 13.38 -13.05 -1.54
C GLU A 75 13.05 -12.30 -2.83
N ILE A 76 13.44 -11.02 -2.89
CA ILE A 76 13.19 -10.15 -4.03
C ILE A 76 14.52 -9.72 -4.64
N SER A 77 14.70 -10.03 -5.90
CA SER A 77 15.95 -9.74 -6.63
C SER A 77 15.68 -9.12 -7.99
N ARG A 78 16.54 -8.16 -8.36
CA ARG A 78 16.53 -7.57 -9.68
C ARG A 78 17.09 -8.55 -10.72
N THR A 79 16.49 -8.57 -11.91
CA THR A 79 16.99 -9.25 -13.09
C THR A 79 17.31 -8.21 -14.19
N GLU A 80 17.93 -8.61 -15.28
CA GLU A 80 18.26 -7.69 -16.39
C GLU A 80 17.04 -7.00 -17.01
N THR A 81 15.86 -7.63 -16.96
CA THR A 81 14.64 -7.16 -17.62
C THR A 81 13.45 -7.00 -16.69
N GLY A 82 13.68 -7.06 -15.36
CA GLY A 82 12.58 -6.99 -14.41
C GLY A 82 12.96 -7.40 -12.99
N VAL A 83 12.03 -8.00 -12.28
CA VAL A 83 12.18 -8.40 -10.87
C VAL A 83 11.74 -9.85 -10.68
N MET A 84 12.51 -10.61 -9.91
CA MET A 84 12.16 -11.94 -9.45
C MET A 84 11.74 -11.86 -8.00
N VAL A 85 10.58 -12.41 -7.69
CA VAL A 85 9.99 -12.46 -6.35
C VAL A 85 9.77 -13.91 -5.96
N SER A 86 10.40 -14.36 -4.88
CA SER A 86 10.22 -15.69 -4.32
C SER A 86 9.54 -15.60 -2.97
N LEU A 87 8.41 -16.29 -2.82
CA LEU A 87 7.55 -16.27 -1.65
C LEU A 87 7.55 -17.68 -1.01
N PRO A 88 8.44 -17.96 -0.07
CA PRO A 88 8.47 -19.26 0.60
C PRO A 88 7.25 -19.45 1.49
N GLY A 89 6.71 -20.67 1.51
CA GLY A 89 5.56 -21.02 2.35
C GLY A 89 4.19 -20.50 1.85
N VAL A 90 4.14 -19.89 0.67
CA VAL A 90 2.88 -19.52 0.01
C VAL A 90 2.50 -20.62 -0.95
N ASP A 91 1.42 -21.36 -0.63
CA ASP A 91 0.94 -22.49 -1.43
C ASP A 91 -0.04 -22.06 -2.55
N ASP A 92 -0.59 -20.84 -2.44
CA ASP A 92 -1.57 -20.31 -3.37
C ASP A 92 -0.90 -19.41 -4.41
N GLN A 93 -0.74 -19.94 -5.62
CA GLN A 93 -0.12 -19.24 -6.73
C GLN A 93 -0.95 -18.06 -7.22
N GLU A 94 -2.28 -18.15 -7.21
CA GLU A 94 -3.16 -17.06 -7.66
C GLU A 94 -3.03 -15.88 -6.70
N ARG A 95 -3.04 -16.15 -5.41
CA ARG A 95 -2.85 -15.13 -4.38
C ARG A 95 -1.45 -14.48 -4.44
N ALA A 96 -0.41 -15.26 -4.71
CA ALA A 96 0.94 -14.72 -4.89
C ALA A 96 1.04 -13.82 -6.12
N LEU A 97 0.40 -14.20 -7.23
CA LEU A 97 0.35 -13.38 -8.45
C LEU A 97 -0.46 -12.11 -8.26
N GLU A 98 -1.57 -12.15 -7.54
CA GLU A 98 -2.37 -10.99 -7.20
C GLU A 98 -1.57 -10.01 -6.34
N LEU A 99 -0.88 -10.49 -5.30
CA LEU A 99 -0.07 -9.68 -4.39
C LEU A 99 1.11 -8.97 -5.08
N VAL A 100 1.78 -9.68 -5.98
CA VAL A 100 2.99 -9.20 -6.67
C VAL A 100 2.67 -8.50 -7.99
N GLY A 101 1.60 -8.93 -8.65
CA GLY A 101 1.23 -8.48 -9.98
C GLY A 101 0.36 -7.22 -10.02
N THR A 102 -0.22 -6.80 -8.88
CA THR A 102 -0.94 -5.53 -8.85
C THR A 102 0.04 -4.39 -9.06
N THR A 103 -0.09 -3.68 -10.18
CA THR A 103 0.60 -2.41 -10.39
C THR A 103 0.18 -1.42 -9.31
N ALA A 104 1.08 -0.50 -8.93
CA ALA A 104 0.76 0.57 -7.99
C ALA A 104 -0.59 1.21 -8.35
N GLU A 105 -1.59 1.05 -7.50
CA GLU A 105 -2.92 1.54 -7.81
C GLU A 105 -3.10 2.92 -7.21
N LEU A 106 -2.97 3.92 -8.08
CA LEU A 106 -3.24 5.31 -7.72
C LEU A 106 -4.73 5.59 -7.89
N ARG A 107 -5.37 6.10 -6.83
CA ARG A 107 -6.78 6.48 -6.83
C ARG A 107 -6.96 7.88 -6.26
N PHE A 108 -7.88 8.62 -6.86
CA PHE A 108 -8.32 9.92 -6.36
C PHE A 108 -9.71 9.77 -5.74
N ARG A 109 -9.82 10.01 -4.42
CA ARG A 109 -11.05 9.79 -3.68
C ARG A 109 -11.47 11.05 -2.92
N PRO A 110 -12.75 11.49 -3.02
CA PRO A 110 -13.26 12.59 -2.19
C PRO A 110 -13.22 12.22 -0.70
N VAL A 111 -12.88 13.18 0.14
CA VAL A 111 -12.89 12.99 1.59
C VAL A 111 -14.29 13.32 2.13
N CYS A 112 -14.94 12.34 2.74
CA CYS A 112 -16.25 12.47 3.33
C CYS A 112 -16.20 12.92 4.80
N ALA A 113 -15.28 12.38 5.57
CA ALA A 113 -15.08 12.73 6.98
C ALA A 113 -13.65 12.42 7.43
N VAL A 114 -13.22 13.07 8.51
CA VAL A 114 -11.92 12.84 9.14
C VAL A 114 -12.11 12.70 10.64
N SER A 115 -11.55 11.67 11.24
CA SER A 115 -11.62 11.45 12.69
C SER A 115 -10.32 10.89 13.22
N LYS A 116 -9.99 11.21 14.47
CA LYS A 116 -8.88 10.60 15.22
C LYS A 116 -9.29 9.35 16.00
N LEU A 117 -10.58 9.11 16.12
CA LEU A 117 -11.15 7.99 16.88
C LEU A 117 -11.87 7.07 15.90
N ALA A 118 -11.48 5.82 15.86
CA ALA A 118 -12.27 4.77 15.26
C ALA A 118 -13.54 4.64 16.11
N ALA A 119 -14.70 4.90 15.50
CA ALA A 119 -15.97 4.57 16.13
C ALA A 119 -16.24 3.08 15.88
N VAL A 120 -16.59 2.37 16.91
CA VAL A 120 -17.16 1.01 16.99
C VAL A 120 -17.07 0.16 15.70
N ASP A 121 -16.63 -1.10 15.82
CA ASP A 121 -16.63 -2.10 14.73
C ASP A 121 -17.88 -1.98 13.84
N SER A 122 -17.69 -1.50 12.66
CA SER A 122 -18.74 -1.39 11.65
C SER A 122 -18.48 -2.42 10.54
N PRO A 123 -19.53 -2.97 9.94
CA PRO A 123 -19.36 -3.83 8.77
C PRO A 123 -18.70 -3.05 7.62
N PRO A 124 -18.15 -3.74 6.61
CA PRO A 124 -17.62 -3.11 5.40
C PRO A 124 -18.61 -2.11 4.83
N LEU A 125 -18.11 -0.97 4.39
CA LEU A 125 -18.89 0.17 3.92
C LEU A 125 -19.45 -0.14 2.55
N GLY A 126 -19.98 -0.93 2.07
CA GLY A 126 -20.61 -1.31 0.83
C GLY A 126 -20.39 -0.39 -0.37
N LYS A 127 -20.84 -0.85 -1.50
CA LYS A 127 -20.75 -0.20 -2.79
C LYS A 127 -21.55 1.10 -2.82
N ALA A 128 -20.92 2.15 -3.34
CA ALA A 128 -21.57 3.44 -3.54
C ALA A 128 -22.57 3.41 -4.71
N SER A 129 -23.55 4.29 -4.70
CA SER A 129 -24.53 4.43 -5.78
C SER A 129 -23.91 4.92 -7.10
N GLY A 130 -22.70 5.44 -7.07
CA GLY A 130 -21.95 5.91 -8.24
C GLY A 130 -20.68 6.66 -7.85
N PRO A 131 -19.86 7.12 -8.82
CA PRO A 131 -18.56 7.75 -8.57
C PRO A 131 -18.65 9.07 -7.80
N PHE A 132 -19.79 9.70 -7.77
CA PHE A 132 -20.07 10.91 -6.99
C PHE A 132 -21.21 10.68 -5.97
N ALA A 133 -21.27 9.49 -5.40
CA ALA A 133 -22.22 9.15 -4.35
C ALA A 133 -22.11 10.13 -3.18
N PRO A 134 -23.23 10.59 -2.61
CA PRO A 134 -23.19 11.48 -1.47
C PRO A 134 -22.64 10.77 -0.23
N CYS A 135 -21.78 11.42 0.50
CA CYS A 135 -21.19 10.88 1.74
C CYS A 135 -22.22 10.49 2.79
N SER A 136 -23.43 11.04 2.70
CA SER A 136 -24.57 10.69 3.57
C SER A 136 -25.07 9.26 3.40
N GLU A 137 -24.69 8.54 2.36
CA GLU A 137 -25.01 7.11 2.21
C GLU A 137 -24.42 6.27 3.34
N VAL A 138 -23.24 6.67 3.86
CA VAL A 138 -22.49 5.91 4.88
C VAL A 138 -22.24 6.68 6.16
N THR A 139 -22.58 7.98 6.22
CA THR A 139 -22.37 8.79 7.43
C THR A 139 -23.68 9.24 8.03
N SER A 140 -23.82 9.02 9.34
CA SER A 140 -24.83 9.71 10.17
C SER A 140 -24.13 10.80 10.98
N GLY A 141 -23.49 11.78 10.31
CA GLY A 141 -22.71 12.84 10.96
C GLY A 141 -21.22 12.75 10.66
N SER A 142 -20.38 13.34 11.53
CA SER A 142 -18.90 13.39 11.37
C SER A 142 -18.16 12.15 11.89
N VAL A 143 -18.86 11.04 12.07
CA VAL A 143 -18.27 9.81 12.62
C VAL A 143 -17.71 8.98 11.48
N VAL A 144 -16.42 8.65 11.58
CA VAL A 144 -15.76 7.70 10.68
C VAL A 144 -15.91 6.31 11.27
N PRO A 145 -16.56 5.36 10.57
CA PRO A 145 -16.71 4.01 11.06
C PRO A 145 -15.35 3.30 11.15
N ALA A 146 -15.21 2.40 12.12
CA ALA A 146 -14.05 1.53 12.21
C ALA A 146 -14.28 0.32 11.31
N VAL A 147 -13.32 0.06 10.44
CA VAL A 147 -13.35 -1.07 9.50
C VAL A 147 -12.04 -1.84 9.65
N GLY A 148 -12.11 -3.17 9.67
CA GLY A 148 -10.92 -3.98 9.90
C GLY A 148 -10.39 -3.94 11.35
N ALA A 149 -9.33 -4.69 11.61
CA ALA A 149 -8.76 -4.83 12.96
C ALA A 149 -8.05 -3.55 13.47
N ASP A 150 -7.50 -2.75 12.57
CA ASP A 150 -6.82 -1.47 12.84
C ASP A 150 -7.71 -0.24 12.61
N GLY A 151 -8.99 -0.45 12.29
CA GLY A 151 -9.97 0.58 11.97
C GLY A 151 -9.82 1.15 10.56
N THR A 152 -9.13 0.45 9.65
CA THR A 152 -9.01 0.78 8.23
C THR A 152 -9.54 -0.36 7.35
N THR A 153 -9.98 -0.01 6.14
CA THR A 153 -10.36 -0.99 5.12
C THR A 153 -9.14 -1.81 4.73
N LEU A 154 -9.31 -3.13 4.65
CA LEU A 154 -8.25 -4.01 4.20
C LEU A 154 -7.92 -3.73 2.72
N PRO A 155 -6.67 -3.91 2.26
CA PRO A 155 -6.30 -3.68 0.86
C PRO A 155 -7.13 -4.47 -0.15
N GLU A 156 -7.54 -5.69 0.21
CA GLU A 156 -8.40 -6.56 -0.59
C GLU A 156 -9.84 -6.06 -0.74
N ASP A 157 -10.31 -5.25 0.23
CA ASP A 157 -11.65 -4.65 0.24
C ASP A 157 -11.65 -3.20 -0.31
N ASP A 158 -10.48 -2.67 -0.70
CA ASP A 158 -10.37 -1.33 -1.30
C ASP A 158 -10.75 -1.38 -2.79
N GLN A 159 -12.03 -1.46 -3.10
CA GLN A 159 -12.51 -1.44 -4.48
C GLN A 159 -12.78 0.01 -4.95
N PRO A 160 -12.58 0.32 -6.26
CA PRO A 160 -12.78 1.68 -6.80
C PRO A 160 -14.14 2.28 -6.51
N GLU A 161 -15.18 1.46 -6.53
CA GLU A 161 -16.58 1.89 -6.36
C GLU A 161 -17.07 1.94 -4.91
N ASP A 162 -16.25 1.51 -3.94
CA ASP A 162 -16.66 1.42 -2.55
C ASP A 162 -16.29 2.67 -1.74
N PHE A 163 -17.05 2.92 -0.68
CA PHE A 163 -16.60 3.77 0.40
C PHE A 163 -15.56 3.03 1.23
N VAL A 164 -14.47 3.69 1.59
CA VAL A 164 -13.37 3.10 2.35
C VAL A 164 -12.92 3.98 3.49
N VAL A 165 -12.34 3.38 4.52
CA VAL A 165 -11.67 4.09 5.62
C VAL A 165 -10.19 3.81 5.53
N LEU A 166 -9.38 4.84 5.31
CA LEU A 166 -7.94 4.70 5.16
C LEU A 166 -7.19 5.63 6.13
N GLY A 167 -5.95 5.25 6.44
CA GLY A 167 -5.00 6.06 7.20
C GLY A 167 -4.07 6.85 6.28
N LEU A 168 -3.47 7.92 6.80
CA LEU A 168 -2.41 8.65 6.12
C LEU A 168 -1.09 7.87 6.24
N ARG A 169 -0.36 7.74 5.14
CA ARG A 169 0.93 7.06 5.11
C ARG A 169 1.91 7.71 6.09
N GLY A 170 2.51 6.91 6.98
CA GLY A 170 3.45 7.39 8.00
C GLY A 170 2.81 8.11 9.19
N ASP A 171 1.48 8.21 9.27
CA ASP A 171 0.81 8.78 10.43
C ASP A 171 0.67 7.77 11.57
N SER A 172 1.50 7.91 12.59
CA SER A 172 1.38 7.17 13.85
C SER A 172 0.24 7.72 14.76
N GLY A 173 -0.41 8.82 14.37
CA GLY A 173 -1.43 9.51 15.16
C GLY A 173 -2.83 8.90 15.09
N GLY A 174 -3.03 7.87 14.30
CA GLY A 174 -4.31 7.16 14.21
C GLY A 174 -5.44 7.94 13.53
N GLN A 175 -5.11 8.96 12.73
CA GLN A 175 -6.11 9.70 11.96
C GLN A 175 -6.70 8.81 10.87
N ARG A 176 -8.04 8.75 10.80
CA ARG A 176 -8.79 7.97 9.83
C ARG A 176 -9.60 8.89 8.94
N TYR A 177 -9.62 8.55 7.67
CA TYR A 177 -10.35 9.28 6.62
C TYR A 177 -11.40 8.35 6.03
N LEU A 178 -12.65 8.76 6.11
CA LEU A 178 -13.71 8.15 5.31
C LEU A 178 -13.65 8.76 3.92
N LEU A 179 -13.45 7.93 2.93
CA LEU A 179 -13.32 8.33 1.54
C LEU A 179 -14.51 7.81 0.73
N GLY A 180 -14.94 8.61 -0.22
CA GLY A 180 -15.90 8.22 -1.24
C GLY A 180 -15.27 7.29 -2.29
N PRO A 181 -16.08 6.83 -3.26
CA PRO A 181 -15.61 6.05 -4.37
C PRO A 181 -14.53 6.79 -5.16
N SER A 182 -13.69 6.03 -5.86
CA SER A 182 -12.65 6.59 -6.72
C SER A 182 -13.27 7.37 -7.88
N VAL A 183 -12.90 8.63 -8.02
CA VAL A 183 -13.35 9.49 -9.13
C VAL A 183 -12.39 9.45 -10.33
N LEU A 184 -11.13 9.08 -10.07
CA LEU A 184 -10.07 8.89 -11.06
C LEU A 184 -9.10 7.80 -10.56
N THR A 185 -8.46 7.14 -11.50
CA THR A 185 -7.40 6.16 -11.27
C THR A 185 -6.04 6.68 -11.79
N GLY A 186 -4.99 5.88 -11.63
CA GLY A 186 -3.67 6.18 -12.17
C GLY A 186 -3.63 6.40 -13.69
N GLU A 187 -4.61 5.87 -14.43
CA GLU A 187 -4.77 6.13 -15.86
C GLU A 187 -4.95 7.62 -16.19
N ALA A 188 -5.40 8.42 -15.23
CA ALA A 188 -5.54 9.86 -15.40
C ALA A 188 -4.18 10.59 -15.48
N VAL A 189 -3.10 9.99 -15.00
CA VAL A 189 -1.78 10.61 -14.92
C VAL A 189 -1.01 10.30 -16.20
N ALA A 190 -0.56 11.37 -16.89
CA ALA A 190 0.31 11.25 -18.04
C ALA A 190 1.79 11.25 -17.63
N ASP A 191 2.15 12.07 -16.62
CA ASP A 191 3.50 12.18 -16.08
C ASP A 191 3.48 12.70 -14.63
N ALA A 192 4.52 12.39 -13.88
CA ALA A 192 4.68 12.81 -12.50
C ALA A 192 6.13 13.28 -12.23
N ASN A 193 6.28 14.51 -11.79
CA ASN A 193 7.59 15.13 -11.59
C ASN A 193 7.77 15.59 -10.14
N ALA A 194 8.96 15.33 -9.56
CA ALA A 194 9.34 15.90 -8.29
C ALA A 194 9.78 17.36 -8.49
N LEU A 195 9.13 18.29 -7.79
CA LEU A 195 9.40 19.71 -7.84
C LEU A 195 9.85 20.19 -6.46
N PHE A 196 10.89 21.01 -6.41
CA PHE A 196 11.34 21.67 -5.18
C PHE A 196 10.95 23.13 -5.23
N ILE A 197 9.83 23.50 -4.57
CA ILE A 197 9.24 24.84 -4.58
C ILE A 197 9.10 25.31 -3.14
N ASP A 198 9.48 26.55 -2.86
CA ASP A 198 9.38 27.19 -1.53
C ASP A 198 10.04 26.37 -0.40
N TYR A 199 11.18 25.75 -0.68
CA TYR A 199 11.94 24.87 0.24
C TYR A 199 11.24 23.57 0.63
N GLU A 200 10.22 23.16 -0.10
CA GLU A 200 9.50 21.91 0.09
C GLU A 200 9.47 21.08 -1.19
N TRP A 201 9.54 19.76 -1.03
CA TRP A 201 9.34 18.84 -2.13
C TRP A 201 7.85 18.70 -2.41
N GLN A 202 7.48 18.88 -3.66
CA GLN A 202 6.13 18.73 -4.17
C GLN A 202 6.13 17.76 -5.35
N VAL A 203 5.00 17.09 -5.57
CA VAL A 203 4.80 16.25 -6.75
C VAL A 203 3.88 17.01 -7.70
N GLY A 204 4.41 17.37 -8.87
CA GLY A 204 3.62 17.87 -9.98
C GLY A 204 3.04 16.67 -10.75
N LEU A 205 1.74 16.70 -11.02
CA LEU A 205 1.07 15.70 -11.84
C LEU A 205 0.59 16.34 -13.12
N ASP A 206 1.01 15.80 -14.24
CA ASP A 206 0.45 16.11 -15.55
C ASP A 206 -0.64 15.08 -15.87
N LEU A 207 -1.85 15.57 -16.12
CA LEU A 207 -2.99 14.69 -16.37
C LEU A 207 -3.20 14.50 -17.88
N GLN A 208 -3.67 13.33 -18.25
CA GLN A 208 -4.09 13.05 -19.62
C GLN A 208 -5.24 13.97 -20.06
N GLY A 209 -5.40 14.17 -21.36
CA GLY A 209 -6.53 14.89 -21.92
C GLY A 209 -7.85 14.15 -21.76
N GLY A 210 -8.96 14.91 -21.83
CA GLY A 210 -10.30 14.33 -21.86
C GLY A 210 -10.81 13.86 -20.48
N ARG A 211 -11.86 13.03 -20.53
CA ARG A 211 -12.63 12.60 -19.34
C ARG A 211 -11.85 11.69 -18.41
N VAL A 212 -10.89 10.93 -18.92
CA VAL A 212 -10.04 10.05 -18.13
C VAL A 212 -9.07 10.87 -17.27
N GLY A 213 -8.65 12.04 -17.75
CA GLY A 213 -7.67 12.90 -17.08
C GLY A 213 -8.26 14.24 -16.61
N VAL A 214 -7.83 15.34 -17.25
CA VAL A 214 -8.09 16.72 -16.78
C VAL A 214 -9.57 17.07 -16.65
N GLU A 215 -10.42 16.61 -17.54
CA GLU A 215 -11.87 16.90 -17.47
C GLU A 215 -12.52 16.19 -16.28
N GLY A 216 -12.21 14.91 -16.05
CA GLY A 216 -12.67 14.16 -14.89
C GLY A 216 -12.15 14.73 -13.57
N PHE A 217 -10.87 15.14 -13.54
CA PHE A 217 -10.30 15.81 -12.38
C PHE A 217 -11.00 17.15 -12.10
N ASN A 218 -11.29 17.93 -13.12
CA ASN A 218 -11.99 19.21 -12.97
C ASN A 218 -13.43 19.05 -12.50
N ASP A 219 -14.14 17.98 -12.90
CA ASP A 219 -15.47 17.67 -12.36
C ASP A 219 -15.40 17.35 -10.87
N ALA A 220 -14.46 16.53 -10.44
CA ALA A 220 -14.22 16.24 -9.03
C ALA A 220 -13.78 17.50 -8.25
N ALA A 221 -12.85 18.28 -8.82
CA ALA A 221 -12.36 19.50 -8.21
C ALA A 221 -13.47 20.55 -8.01
N ALA A 222 -14.34 20.76 -9.00
CA ALA A 222 -15.48 21.67 -8.89
C ALA A 222 -16.45 21.27 -7.77
N ARG A 223 -16.70 19.97 -7.62
CA ARG A 223 -17.57 19.44 -6.55
C ARG A 223 -16.94 19.64 -5.17
N CYS A 224 -15.65 19.33 -5.01
CA CYS A 224 -14.93 19.54 -3.76
C CYS A 224 -14.79 21.03 -3.44
N PHE A 225 -14.51 21.90 -4.42
CA PHE A 225 -14.44 23.33 -4.23
C PHE A 225 -15.77 23.91 -3.72
N ALA A 226 -16.89 23.45 -4.27
CA ALA A 226 -18.23 23.85 -3.85
C ALA A 226 -18.67 23.24 -2.52
N GLY A 227 -18.00 22.18 -2.03
CA GLY A 227 -18.42 21.43 -0.83
C GLY A 227 -19.71 20.67 -1.05
N GLN A 228 -19.88 20.03 -2.23
CA GLN A 228 -21.07 19.24 -2.55
C GLN A 228 -21.19 18.00 -1.65
N PRO A 229 -22.37 17.36 -1.57
CA PRO A 229 -22.58 16.18 -0.73
C PRO A 229 -21.64 15.01 -0.99
N SER A 230 -21.10 14.88 -2.19
CA SER A 230 -20.08 13.87 -2.56
C SER A 230 -18.65 14.25 -2.17
N CYS A 231 -18.40 15.51 -1.81
CA CYS A 231 -17.10 16.01 -1.35
C CYS A 231 -17.32 17.19 -0.39
N PRO A 232 -17.84 16.91 0.83
CA PRO A 232 -18.19 17.95 1.78
C PRO A 232 -16.95 18.64 2.35
N ARG A 233 -17.16 19.81 2.95
CA ARG A 233 -16.15 20.47 3.74
C ARG A 233 -15.96 19.71 5.03
N VAL A 234 -14.71 19.34 5.33
CA VAL A 234 -14.34 18.72 6.60
C VAL A 234 -13.74 19.77 7.54
N GLU A 235 -13.76 19.47 8.84
CA GLU A 235 -13.24 20.38 9.86
C GLU A 235 -11.81 20.82 9.55
N GLY A 236 -11.54 22.13 9.68
CA GLY A 236 -10.22 22.71 9.38
C GLY A 236 -9.91 22.92 7.90
N SER A 237 -10.86 22.68 6.99
CA SER A 237 -10.66 22.87 5.56
C SER A 237 -11.69 23.86 4.97
N PRO A 238 -11.24 24.88 4.20
CA PRO A 238 -12.17 25.87 3.61
C PRO A 238 -13.06 25.26 2.53
N ASN A 239 -12.57 24.21 1.86
CA ASN A 239 -13.26 23.50 0.79
C ASN A 239 -13.18 21.99 1.02
N GLY A 240 -13.85 21.19 0.20
CA GLY A 240 -13.69 19.76 0.18
C GLY A 240 -12.24 19.34 -0.14
N ARG A 241 -11.87 18.16 0.27
CA ARG A 241 -10.53 17.59 0.08
C ARG A 241 -10.60 16.41 -0.88
N LEU A 242 -9.58 16.28 -1.71
CA LEU A 242 -9.41 15.12 -2.58
C LEU A 242 -8.18 14.33 -2.10
N ALA A 243 -8.39 13.11 -1.67
CA ALA A 243 -7.31 12.23 -1.23
C ALA A 243 -6.66 11.56 -2.45
N VAL A 244 -5.35 11.53 -2.43
CA VAL A 244 -4.52 10.73 -3.34
C VAL A 244 -4.13 9.47 -2.58
N VAL A 245 -4.65 8.35 -3.02
CA VAL A 245 -4.46 7.03 -2.41
C VAL A 245 -3.53 6.22 -3.30
N LEU A 246 -2.54 5.62 -2.70
CA LEU A 246 -1.60 4.72 -3.36
C LEU A 246 -1.54 3.42 -2.56
N ASP A 247 -1.88 2.30 -3.19
CA ASP A 247 -1.86 0.97 -2.57
C ASP A 247 -2.61 0.92 -1.21
N GLY A 248 -3.84 1.44 -1.18
CA GLY A 248 -4.67 1.41 0.02
C GLY A 248 -4.24 2.38 1.14
N GLN A 249 -3.27 3.26 0.90
CA GLN A 249 -2.82 4.28 1.86
C GLN A 249 -2.95 5.68 1.29
N ILE A 250 -3.36 6.63 2.11
CA ILE A 250 -3.43 8.03 1.70
C ILE A 250 -2.01 8.62 1.71
N VAL A 251 -1.52 9.03 0.55
CA VAL A 251 -0.27 9.78 0.42
C VAL A 251 -0.46 11.23 0.85
N THR A 252 -1.54 11.85 0.37
CA THR A 252 -1.92 13.23 0.71
C THR A 252 -3.42 13.43 0.49
N ALA A 253 -4.00 14.41 1.18
CA ALA A 253 -5.41 14.79 1.00
C ALA A 253 -5.55 16.32 1.04
N PRO A 254 -5.11 17.04 0.00
CA PRO A 254 -5.18 18.49 -0.05
C PRO A 254 -6.61 19.01 -0.17
N SER A 255 -6.82 20.22 0.35
CA SER A 255 -8.03 21.00 0.08
C SER A 255 -7.99 21.56 -1.33
N ILE A 256 -9.07 21.42 -2.06
CA ILE A 256 -9.17 21.93 -3.44
C ILE A 256 -9.33 23.44 -3.40
N ARG A 257 -8.38 24.17 -4.02
CA ARG A 257 -8.32 25.64 -3.98
C ARG A 257 -8.93 26.33 -5.20
N ALA A 258 -9.19 25.57 -6.26
CA ALA A 258 -9.78 26.07 -7.49
C ALA A 258 -10.77 25.06 -8.07
N PRO A 259 -11.84 25.51 -8.76
CA PRO A 259 -12.80 24.60 -9.38
C PRO A 259 -12.27 23.98 -10.69
N GLN A 260 -11.23 24.53 -11.26
CA GLN A 260 -10.64 24.08 -12.52
C GLN A 260 -9.12 24.23 -12.50
N PHE A 261 -8.46 23.27 -13.10
CA PHE A 261 -7.01 23.19 -13.33
C PHE A 261 -6.75 23.04 -14.84
N LYS A 262 -5.57 23.47 -15.28
CA LYS A 262 -5.16 23.45 -16.70
C LYS A 262 -4.14 22.36 -16.93
#